data_da567bfee7f2753eb42c3870bc86e08c
#
_entry.id   da567bfee7f2753eb42c3870bc86e08c
#
_cell.length_a   1.000
_cell.length_b   1.000
_cell.length_c   1.000
_cell.angle_alpha   90.00
_cell.angle_beta   90.00
_cell.angle_gamma   90.00
#
_symmetry.space_group_name_H-M   'P 1'
#
loop_
_entity.id
_entity.type
_entity.pdbx_description
1 polymer ?
#
loop_
_entity_poly.entity_id
_entity_poly.type
_entity_poly.pdbx_seq_one_letter_code
_entity_poly.pdbx_strand_id
1 'polypeptide(L)'
;MLSENKYPAVLSATRNRVCNERAILEEILKNPVDGILIEGTKSAMPNPNFDLYEKLIGMGIPVVFFNGYYPTLSGTYSVCADNQAGGAELVRHLIDRGHTKIAGYFKSDDIQGHQRYSGFISELFRSGLIIPDENVFWYTTETKEKLFDDPEEVLKRLGDNTAVVCYNDEVAFGLVKCLLSAGRRVPEDVAVVSFDNSNLSWISQVPITSLSYEDRNIGRIAAQKLVDILDGRDVSSEVLPWTFIQKESS
;
A
#
# COMPACT_ATOMS: atom_id res chain seq x y z
N MET A 1 -2.49 15.94 17.08
CA MET A 1 -2.18 16.97 16.10
C MET A 1 -3.40 17.82 15.70
N LEU A 2 -4.40 17.33 14.93
CA LEU A 2 -5.57 18.15 14.54
C LEU A 2 -6.28 18.77 15.77
N SER A 3 -6.58 17.96 16.78
CA SER A 3 -7.20 18.46 18.03
C SER A 3 -6.33 19.46 18.79
N GLU A 4 -5.00 19.31 18.78
CA GLU A 4 -4.06 20.26 19.38
C GLU A 4 -4.10 21.62 18.68
N ASN A 5 -4.39 21.61 17.37
CA ASN A 5 -4.57 22.82 16.55
C ASN A 5 -6.05 23.28 16.48
N LYS A 6 -6.91 22.78 17.37
CA LYS A 6 -8.33 23.16 17.48
C LYS A 6 -9.20 22.74 16.26
N TYR A 7 -8.76 21.80 15.44
CA TYR A 7 -9.56 21.22 14.37
C TYR A 7 -10.18 19.90 14.85
N PRO A 8 -11.50 19.83 15.10
CA PRO A 8 -12.18 18.57 15.37
C PRO A 8 -12.18 17.72 14.09
N ALA A 9 -11.90 16.43 14.23
CA ALA A 9 -11.87 15.50 13.10
C ALA A 9 -13.13 14.62 13.09
N VAL A 10 -13.74 14.47 11.92
CA VAL A 10 -14.80 13.48 11.63
C VAL A 10 -14.19 12.38 10.79
N LEU A 11 -14.30 11.15 11.23
CA LEU A 11 -13.80 9.98 10.51
C LEU A 11 -14.92 9.32 9.68
N SER A 12 -14.68 9.16 8.38
CA SER A 12 -15.56 8.43 7.48
C SER A 12 -14.79 7.32 6.77
N ALA A 13 -15.43 6.17 6.53
CA ALA A 13 -14.80 5.02 5.90
C ALA A 13 -15.39 4.73 4.51
N THR A 14 -14.59 4.87 3.46
CA THR A 14 -14.98 4.50 2.10
C THR A 14 -15.02 2.99 1.89
N ARG A 15 -14.28 2.22 2.70
CA ARG A 15 -14.07 0.78 2.55
C ARG A 15 -13.59 0.40 1.14
N ASN A 16 -12.81 1.27 0.54
CA ASN A 16 -12.32 1.18 -0.84
C ASN A 16 -13.45 1.00 -1.89
N ARG A 17 -14.63 1.61 -1.65
CA ARG A 17 -15.80 1.59 -2.54
C ARG A 17 -16.11 2.99 -3.05
N VAL A 18 -16.10 3.15 -4.36
CA VAL A 18 -16.32 4.44 -5.05
C VAL A 18 -17.68 5.06 -4.72
N CYS A 19 -18.73 4.23 -4.52
CA CYS A 19 -20.05 4.74 -4.13
C CYS A 19 -20.07 5.32 -2.71
N ASN A 20 -19.30 4.73 -1.78
CA ASN A 20 -19.18 5.26 -0.43
C ASN A 20 -18.39 6.57 -0.42
N GLU A 21 -17.28 6.63 -1.18
CA GLU A 21 -16.53 7.85 -1.39
C GLU A 21 -17.43 8.95 -1.93
N ARG A 22 -18.24 8.67 -2.98
CA ARG A 22 -19.20 9.60 -3.55
C ARG A 22 -20.16 10.17 -2.50
N ALA A 23 -20.77 9.29 -1.71
CA ALA A 23 -21.72 9.71 -0.67
C ALA A 23 -21.08 10.63 0.38
N ILE A 24 -19.82 10.33 0.78
CA ILE A 24 -19.05 11.17 1.71
C ILE A 24 -18.76 12.54 1.10
N LEU A 25 -18.29 12.59 -0.15
CA LEU A 25 -17.98 13.84 -0.84
C LEU A 25 -19.24 14.69 -1.07
N GLU A 26 -20.37 14.08 -1.42
CA GLU A 26 -21.68 14.77 -1.56
C GLU A 26 -22.17 15.35 -0.23
N GLU A 27 -21.89 14.65 0.89
CA GLU A 27 -22.24 15.18 2.22
C GLU A 27 -21.33 16.36 2.61
N ILE A 28 -20.04 16.29 2.30
CA ILE A 28 -19.11 17.41 2.52
C ILE A 28 -19.51 18.64 1.68
N LEU A 29 -19.99 18.45 0.46
CA LEU A 29 -20.51 19.57 -0.37
C LEU A 29 -21.73 20.26 0.24
N LYS A 30 -22.59 19.52 0.97
CA LYS A 30 -23.75 20.08 1.68
C LYS A 30 -23.37 20.74 2.99
N ASN A 31 -22.43 20.13 3.71
CA ASN A 31 -21.94 20.54 5.01
C ASN A 31 -20.42 20.75 4.94
N PRO A 32 -19.93 21.87 4.39
CA PRO A 32 -18.51 22.09 4.15
C PRO A 32 -17.66 21.99 5.41
N VAL A 33 -16.47 21.43 5.22
CA VAL A 33 -15.41 21.29 6.23
C VAL A 33 -14.24 22.24 5.90
N ASP A 34 -13.35 22.49 6.86
CA ASP A 34 -12.16 23.33 6.63
C ASP A 34 -11.14 22.68 5.69
N GLY A 35 -11.08 21.34 5.68
CA GLY A 35 -10.16 20.61 4.80
C GLY A 35 -10.37 19.10 4.87
N ILE A 36 -9.80 18.37 3.91
CA ILE A 36 -9.97 16.93 3.74
C ILE A 36 -8.61 16.23 3.79
N LEU A 37 -8.51 15.20 4.65
CA LEU A 37 -7.41 14.26 4.69
C LEU A 37 -7.95 12.89 4.28
N ILE A 38 -7.43 12.30 3.19
CA ILE A 38 -8.05 11.13 2.57
C ILE A 38 -7.00 10.17 1.98
N GLU A 39 -7.27 8.88 2.10
CA GLU A 39 -6.64 7.85 1.26
C GLU A 39 -7.53 7.59 0.03
N GLY A 40 -6.95 7.67 -1.17
CA GLY A 40 -7.71 7.56 -2.42
C GLY A 40 -8.32 6.18 -2.62
N THR A 41 -9.62 6.15 -2.87
CA THR A 41 -10.40 4.93 -3.10
C THR A 41 -10.11 4.36 -4.48
N LYS A 42 -9.72 3.08 -4.57
CA LYS A 42 -9.37 2.40 -5.84
C LYS A 42 -8.47 3.29 -6.71
N SER A 43 -7.41 3.81 -6.11
CA SER A 43 -6.60 4.90 -6.64
C SER A 43 -5.86 4.57 -7.95
N ALA A 44 -5.82 3.29 -8.36
CA ALA A 44 -5.30 2.86 -9.67
C ALA A 44 -6.38 2.82 -10.77
N MET A 45 -7.64 3.00 -10.43
CA MET A 45 -8.76 2.92 -11.36
C MET A 45 -9.29 4.32 -11.73
N PRO A 46 -9.90 4.49 -12.91
CA PRO A 46 -10.63 5.72 -13.21
C PRO A 46 -11.68 6.00 -12.13
N ASN A 47 -11.62 7.19 -11.54
CA ASN A 47 -12.55 7.56 -10.46
C ASN A 47 -13.66 8.48 -11.00
N PRO A 48 -14.94 8.04 -10.97
CA PRO A 48 -16.06 8.83 -11.44
C PRO A 48 -16.44 10.00 -10.51
N ASN A 49 -15.75 10.17 -9.38
CA ASN A 49 -16.02 11.21 -8.39
C ASN A 49 -15.12 12.45 -8.55
N PHE A 50 -14.31 12.53 -9.60
CA PHE A 50 -13.42 13.69 -9.81
C PHE A 50 -14.18 15.00 -9.89
N ASP A 51 -15.40 15.00 -10.46
CA ASP A 51 -16.27 16.16 -10.50
C ASP A 51 -16.60 16.73 -9.08
N LEU A 52 -16.69 15.86 -8.07
CA LEU A 52 -16.93 16.27 -6.69
C LEU A 52 -15.68 16.84 -6.04
N TYR A 53 -14.51 16.21 -6.27
CA TYR A 53 -13.23 16.76 -5.81
C TYR A 53 -12.95 18.13 -6.41
N GLU A 54 -13.15 18.30 -7.71
CA GLU A 54 -12.97 19.58 -8.41
C GLU A 54 -13.88 20.68 -7.84
N LYS A 55 -15.14 20.34 -7.51
CA LYS A 55 -16.06 21.28 -6.83
C LYS A 55 -15.55 21.69 -5.45
N LEU A 56 -15.10 20.73 -4.63
CA LEU A 56 -14.57 21.00 -3.29
C LEU A 56 -13.31 21.88 -3.36
N ILE A 57 -12.39 21.56 -4.27
CA ILE A 57 -11.18 22.37 -4.51
C ILE A 57 -11.58 23.78 -5.00
N GLY A 58 -12.54 23.89 -5.91
CA GLY A 58 -13.09 25.17 -6.39
C GLY A 58 -13.75 26.02 -5.30
N MET A 59 -14.24 25.39 -4.22
CA MET A 59 -14.74 26.07 -3.03
C MET A 59 -13.61 26.51 -2.08
N GLY A 60 -12.36 26.22 -2.39
CA GLY A 60 -11.20 26.52 -1.54
C GLY A 60 -10.96 25.52 -0.41
N ILE A 61 -11.60 24.34 -0.46
CA ILE A 61 -11.38 23.28 0.53
C ILE A 61 -10.12 22.50 0.16
N PRO A 62 -9.04 22.55 0.94
CA PRO A 62 -7.81 21.83 0.66
C PRO A 62 -8.01 20.31 0.82
N VAL A 63 -7.44 19.56 -0.14
CA VAL A 63 -7.44 18.11 -0.14
C VAL A 63 -6.01 17.60 -0.06
N VAL A 64 -5.69 16.87 1.00
CA VAL A 64 -4.40 16.21 1.22
C VAL A 64 -4.61 14.70 1.21
N PHE A 65 -3.96 14.03 0.28
CA PHE A 65 -3.94 12.57 0.22
C PHE A 65 -2.81 12.00 1.10
N PHE A 66 -3.02 10.81 1.64
CA PHE A 66 -1.97 10.00 2.23
C PHE A 66 -2.03 8.57 1.66
N ASN A 67 -0.90 7.91 1.54
CA ASN A 67 -0.75 6.61 0.87
C ASN A 67 -1.26 6.60 -0.59
N GLY A 68 -2.56 6.37 -0.79
CA GLY A 68 -3.21 6.35 -2.10
C GLY A 68 -3.66 7.75 -2.54
N TYR A 69 -3.36 8.12 -3.77
CA TYR A 69 -3.73 9.42 -4.36
C TYR A 69 -4.11 9.27 -5.83
N TYR A 70 -4.67 10.29 -6.42
CA TYR A 70 -5.01 10.32 -7.85
C TYR A 70 -4.05 11.23 -8.61
N PRO A 71 -3.10 10.68 -9.40
CA PRO A 71 -2.07 11.48 -10.09
C PRO A 71 -2.62 12.51 -11.06
N THR A 72 -3.83 12.30 -11.57
CA THR A 72 -4.48 13.17 -12.56
C THR A 72 -5.37 14.25 -11.94
N LEU A 73 -5.58 14.23 -10.63
CA LEU A 73 -6.38 15.23 -9.93
C LEU A 73 -5.50 16.41 -9.49
N SER A 74 -5.66 17.55 -10.17
CA SER A 74 -4.92 18.78 -9.89
C SER A 74 -5.41 19.50 -8.62
N GLY A 75 -4.57 20.35 -8.04
CA GLY A 75 -4.94 21.16 -6.88
C GLY A 75 -4.97 20.41 -5.55
N THR A 76 -4.35 19.24 -5.51
CA THR A 76 -4.23 18.40 -4.32
C THR A 76 -2.78 18.19 -3.92
N TYR A 77 -2.57 17.77 -2.68
CA TYR A 77 -1.26 17.41 -2.13
C TYR A 77 -1.27 15.94 -1.70
N SER A 78 -0.10 15.32 -1.65
CA SER A 78 0.03 13.94 -1.19
C SER A 78 1.24 13.70 -0.31
N VAL A 79 1.11 12.79 0.65
CA VAL A 79 2.20 12.24 1.44
C VAL A 79 2.17 10.72 1.27
N CYS A 80 3.18 10.17 0.61
CA CYS A 80 3.24 8.74 0.27
C CYS A 80 4.60 8.17 0.61
N ALA A 81 4.68 6.84 0.77
CA ALA A 81 5.95 6.15 0.80
C ALA A 81 6.48 5.93 -0.63
N ASP A 82 7.80 5.80 -0.79
CA ASP A 82 8.45 5.45 -2.07
C ASP A 82 8.24 3.96 -2.38
N ASN A 83 7.03 3.63 -2.85
CA ASN A 83 6.62 2.26 -3.11
C ASN A 83 7.49 1.58 -4.19
N GLN A 84 7.98 2.35 -5.17
CA GLN A 84 8.84 1.80 -6.21
C GLN A 84 10.21 1.44 -5.66
N ALA A 85 10.85 2.34 -4.90
CA ALA A 85 12.11 2.03 -4.22
C ALA A 85 11.96 0.85 -3.25
N GLY A 86 10.84 0.80 -2.49
CA GLY A 86 10.55 -0.31 -1.59
C GLY A 86 10.41 -1.66 -2.30
N GLY A 87 9.70 -1.71 -3.45
CA GLY A 87 9.60 -2.92 -4.25
C GLY A 87 10.96 -3.44 -4.73
N ALA A 88 11.82 -2.51 -5.17
CA ALA A 88 13.19 -2.84 -5.57
C ALA A 88 14.06 -3.32 -4.40
N GLU A 89 13.92 -2.70 -3.21
CA GLU A 89 14.68 -3.05 -2.02
C GLU A 89 14.37 -4.48 -1.55
N LEU A 90 13.09 -4.87 -1.50
CA LEU A 90 12.69 -6.22 -1.13
C LEU A 90 13.22 -7.28 -2.09
N VAL A 91 13.19 -7.01 -3.38
CA VAL A 91 13.75 -7.93 -4.40
C VAL A 91 15.25 -8.06 -4.23
N ARG A 92 15.97 -6.95 -4.06
CA ARG A 92 17.43 -6.96 -3.84
C ARG A 92 17.79 -7.80 -2.64
N HIS A 93 17.08 -7.62 -1.53
CA HIS A 93 17.27 -8.41 -0.32
C HIS A 93 17.14 -9.93 -0.59
N LEU A 94 16.15 -10.35 -1.36
CA LEU A 94 15.97 -11.76 -1.71
C LEU A 94 17.08 -12.28 -2.64
N ILE A 95 17.49 -11.48 -3.62
CA ILE A 95 18.60 -11.83 -4.54
C ILE A 95 19.92 -11.97 -3.78
N ASP A 96 20.21 -11.07 -2.84
CA ASP A 96 21.42 -11.11 -2.00
C ASP A 96 21.47 -12.38 -1.14
N ARG A 97 20.31 -13.04 -0.92
CA ARG A 97 20.18 -14.36 -0.26
C ARG A 97 20.18 -15.55 -1.23
N GLY A 98 20.38 -15.29 -2.51
CA GLY A 98 20.52 -16.32 -3.54
C GLY A 98 19.20 -16.75 -4.19
N HIS A 99 18.07 -16.07 -3.90
CA HIS A 99 16.81 -16.37 -4.57
C HIS A 99 16.81 -15.83 -6.01
N THR A 100 16.50 -16.71 -6.98
CA THR A 100 16.36 -16.37 -8.40
C THR A 100 14.98 -16.64 -8.95
N LYS A 101 14.14 -17.37 -8.19
CA LYS A 101 12.76 -17.69 -8.51
C LYS A 101 11.88 -17.01 -7.48
N ILE A 102 11.38 -15.82 -7.83
CA ILE A 102 10.69 -14.91 -6.92
C ILE A 102 9.32 -14.60 -7.48
N ALA A 103 8.27 -14.90 -6.74
CA ALA A 103 6.90 -14.52 -7.07
C ALA A 103 6.49 -13.22 -6.37
N GLY A 104 5.37 -12.64 -6.79
CA GLY A 104 4.84 -11.44 -6.16
C GLY A 104 3.32 -11.41 -6.10
N TYR A 105 2.77 -10.97 -4.96
CA TYR A 105 1.34 -10.67 -4.79
C TYR A 105 1.13 -9.16 -4.75
N PHE A 106 0.35 -8.61 -5.67
CA PHE A 106 0.12 -7.17 -5.77
C PHE A 106 -1.36 -6.84 -5.89
N LYS A 107 -1.73 -5.68 -5.35
CA LYS A 107 -3.10 -5.18 -5.39
C LYS A 107 -3.31 -4.33 -6.63
N SER A 108 -4.28 -4.68 -7.48
CA SER A 108 -4.48 -4.06 -8.78
C SER A 108 -5.37 -2.81 -8.75
N ASP A 109 -6.16 -2.63 -7.70
CA ASP A 109 -7.07 -1.48 -7.58
C ASP A 109 -6.50 -0.30 -6.78
N ASP A 110 -5.26 -0.40 -6.26
CA ASP A 110 -4.55 0.68 -5.57
C ASP A 110 -3.26 1.07 -6.28
N ILE A 111 -2.96 2.35 -6.36
CA ILE A 111 -1.74 2.87 -7.00
C ILE A 111 -0.45 2.33 -6.36
N GLN A 112 -0.45 2.11 -5.04
CA GLN A 112 0.69 1.52 -4.33
C GLN A 112 1.02 0.13 -4.88
N GLY A 113 0.00 -0.68 -5.23
CA GLY A 113 0.22 -2.01 -5.79
C GLY A 113 0.99 -1.98 -7.11
N HIS A 114 0.62 -1.05 -8.00
CA HIS A 114 1.33 -0.85 -9.26
C HIS A 114 2.74 -0.28 -9.07
N GLN A 115 2.92 0.64 -8.12
CA GLN A 115 4.23 1.20 -7.80
C GLN A 115 5.18 0.14 -7.18
N ARG A 116 4.68 -0.68 -6.23
CA ARG A 116 5.43 -1.80 -5.62
C ARG A 116 5.82 -2.83 -6.68
N TYR A 117 4.88 -3.18 -7.56
CA TYR A 117 5.15 -4.05 -8.71
C TYR A 117 6.18 -3.44 -9.67
N SER A 118 6.10 -2.14 -9.97
CA SER A 118 7.08 -1.47 -10.83
C SER A 118 8.50 -1.58 -10.26
N GLY A 119 8.67 -1.40 -8.96
CA GLY A 119 9.95 -1.59 -8.28
C GLY A 119 10.42 -3.04 -8.33
N PHE A 120 9.51 -3.98 -8.02
CA PHE A 120 9.75 -5.41 -8.08
C PHE A 120 10.27 -5.86 -9.45
N ILE A 121 9.56 -5.56 -10.53
CA ILE A 121 9.94 -6.00 -11.87
C ILE A 121 11.21 -5.30 -12.39
N SER A 122 11.39 -4.02 -12.05
CA SER A 122 12.56 -3.25 -12.46
C SER A 122 13.85 -3.79 -11.84
N GLU A 123 13.80 -4.19 -10.56
CA GLU A 123 14.98 -4.73 -9.89
C GLU A 123 15.32 -6.14 -10.38
N LEU A 124 14.32 -6.99 -10.63
CA LEU A 124 14.53 -8.30 -11.25
C LEU A 124 15.19 -8.17 -12.61
N PHE A 125 14.66 -7.31 -13.46
CA PHE A 125 15.23 -7.04 -14.78
C PHE A 125 16.68 -6.53 -14.70
N ARG A 126 16.94 -5.58 -13.78
CA ARG A 126 18.29 -5.04 -13.54
C ARG A 126 19.27 -6.11 -13.10
N SER A 127 18.79 -7.11 -12.36
CA SER A 127 19.58 -8.25 -11.88
C SER A 127 19.70 -9.40 -12.90
N GLY A 128 19.19 -9.21 -14.12
CA GLY A 128 19.23 -10.22 -15.17
C GLY A 128 18.25 -11.38 -14.99
N LEU A 129 17.26 -11.22 -14.12
CA LEU A 129 16.21 -12.21 -13.89
C LEU A 129 14.97 -11.89 -14.71
N ILE A 130 14.46 -12.90 -15.40
CA ILE A 130 13.19 -12.82 -16.13
C ILE A 130 12.18 -13.70 -15.39
N ILE A 131 11.07 -13.10 -15.00
CA ILE A 131 9.99 -13.81 -14.30
C ILE A 131 8.83 -14.00 -15.27
N PRO A 132 8.30 -15.22 -15.38
CA PRO A 132 7.05 -15.47 -16.09
C PRO A 132 5.89 -14.69 -15.49
N ASP A 133 4.97 -14.20 -16.32
CA ASP A 133 3.80 -13.42 -15.89
C ASP A 133 2.93 -14.18 -14.88
N GLU A 134 2.89 -15.51 -14.98
CA GLU A 134 2.19 -16.39 -14.04
C GLU A 134 2.72 -16.37 -12.60
N ASN A 135 3.92 -15.83 -12.37
CA ASN A 135 4.50 -15.66 -11.03
C ASN A 135 4.07 -14.33 -10.38
N VAL A 136 3.27 -13.53 -11.07
CA VAL A 136 2.72 -12.26 -10.54
C VAL A 136 1.23 -12.43 -10.29
N PHE A 137 0.84 -12.40 -9.03
CA PHE A 137 -0.54 -12.64 -8.58
C PHE A 137 -1.23 -11.32 -8.25
N TRP A 138 -2.15 -10.92 -9.11
CA TRP A 138 -2.95 -9.72 -8.90
C TRP A 138 -4.25 -10.04 -8.18
N TYR A 139 -4.64 -9.16 -7.26
CA TYR A 139 -5.92 -9.24 -6.56
C TYR A 139 -6.55 -7.85 -6.40
N THR A 140 -7.83 -7.80 -6.06
CA THR A 140 -8.58 -6.58 -5.77
C THR A 140 -9.07 -6.58 -4.33
N THR A 141 -9.62 -5.47 -3.87
CA THR A 141 -10.31 -5.39 -2.57
C THR A 141 -11.37 -6.49 -2.42
N GLU A 142 -12.09 -6.83 -3.50
CA GLU A 142 -13.18 -7.81 -3.47
C GLU A 142 -12.69 -9.27 -3.46
N THR A 143 -11.48 -9.52 -4.01
CA THR A 143 -10.94 -10.90 -4.11
C THR A 143 -9.94 -11.24 -3.00
N LYS A 144 -9.52 -10.26 -2.21
CA LYS A 144 -8.49 -10.40 -1.17
C LYS A 144 -8.80 -11.55 -0.19
N GLU A 145 -10.03 -11.64 0.28
CA GLU A 145 -10.44 -12.63 1.28
C GLU A 145 -10.22 -14.09 0.81
N LYS A 146 -10.22 -14.32 -0.50
CA LYS A 146 -10.11 -15.66 -1.12
C LYS A 146 -8.70 -16.04 -1.54
N LEU A 147 -7.69 -15.18 -1.29
CA LEU A 147 -6.34 -15.41 -1.80
C LEU A 147 -5.71 -16.73 -1.34
N PHE A 148 -6.06 -17.17 -0.13
CA PHE A 148 -5.43 -18.31 0.55
C PHE A 148 -6.44 -19.33 1.09
N ASP A 149 -7.66 -19.38 0.53
CA ASP A 149 -8.71 -20.32 0.94
C ASP A 149 -8.37 -21.77 0.55
N ASP A 150 -7.59 -21.96 -0.52
CA ASP A 150 -7.16 -23.26 -1.02
C ASP A 150 -5.63 -23.35 -1.03
N PRO A 151 -5.01 -23.98 0.00
CA PRO A 151 -3.57 -24.12 0.08
C PRO A 151 -2.94 -24.94 -1.05
N GLU A 152 -3.65 -25.93 -1.61
CA GLU A 152 -3.13 -26.73 -2.71
C GLU A 152 -3.02 -25.91 -3.99
N GLU A 153 -4.03 -25.10 -4.28
CA GLU A 153 -4.00 -24.19 -5.43
C GLU A 153 -2.93 -23.09 -5.24
N VAL A 154 -2.74 -22.58 -4.03
CA VAL A 154 -1.66 -21.63 -3.71
C VAL A 154 -0.29 -22.24 -4.01
N LEU A 155 -0.03 -23.46 -3.51
CA LEU A 155 1.24 -24.15 -3.76
C LEU A 155 1.45 -24.45 -5.26
N LYS A 156 0.41 -24.88 -5.95
CA LYS A 156 0.46 -25.13 -7.38
C LYS A 156 0.82 -23.87 -8.17
N ARG A 157 0.22 -22.73 -7.81
CA ARG A 157 0.52 -21.42 -8.43
C ARG A 157 1.91 -20.90 -8.09
N LEU A 158 2.38 -21.12 -6.86
CA LEU A 158 3.75 -20.78 -6.49
C LEU A 158 4.79 -21.62 -7.23
N GLY A 159 4.44 -22.86 -7.63
CA GLY A 159 5.33 -23.71 -8.40
C GLY A 159 6.66 -23.94 -7.69
N ASP A 160 7.75 -23.60 -8.36
CA ASP A 160 9.13 -23.74 -7.88
C ASP A 160 9.75 -22.40 -7.37
N ASN A 161 8.92 -21.37 -7.16
CA ASN A 161 9.38 -20.12 -6.57
C ASN A 161 9.82 -20.36 -5.12
N THR A 162 11.00 -19.83 -4.79
CA THR A 162 11.63 -19.97 -3.47
C THR A 162 11.49 -18.73 -2.60
N ALA A 163 10.93 -17.65 -3.14
CA ALA A 163 10.66 -16.42 -2.41
C ALA A 163 9.43 -15.69 -2.95
N VAL A 164 8.80 -14.90 -2.09
CA VAL A 164 7.60 -14.13 -2.43
C VAL A 164 7.68 -12.72 -1.85
N VAL A 165 7.43 -11.71 -2.70
CA VAL A 165 7.17 -10.34 -2.28
C VAL A 165 5.66 -10.14 -2.16
N CYS A 166 5.18 -9.81 -0.98
CA CYS A 166 3.77 -9.55 -0.70
C CYS A 166 3.47 -8.05 -0.69
N TYR A 167 2.31 -7.68 -1.22
CA TYR A 167 1.84 -6.29 -1.25
C TYR A 167 1.90 -5.63 0.13
N ASN A 168 1.48 -6.33 1.18
CA ASN A 168 1.57 -5.86 2.56
C ASN A 168 1.59 -7.02 3.56
N ASP A 169 1.74 -6.70 4.84
CA ASP A 169 1.81 -7.70 5.91
C ASP A 169 0.53 -8.54 6.07
N GLU A 170 -0.64 -8.01 5.71
CA GLU A 170 -1.88 -8.77 5.76
C GLU A 170 -1.85 -9.94 4.76
N VAL A 171 -1.40 -9.66 3.54
CA VAL A 171 -1.20 -10.70 2.50
C VAL A 171 -0.09 -11.67 2.90
N ALA A 172 1.03 -11.16 3.41
CA ALA A 172 2.15 -11.99 3.87
C ALA A 172 1.75 -12.91 5.04
N PHE A 173 0.99 -12.40 6.00
CA PHE A 173 0.45 -13.18 7.12
C PHE A 173 -0.44 -14.33 6.64
N GLY A 174 -1.34 -14.05 5.70
CA GLY A 174 -2.19 -15.07 5.07
C GLY A 174 -1.37 -16.13 4.32
N LEU A 175 -0.35 -15.70 3.55
CA LEU A 175 0.53 -16.60 2.82
C LEU A 175 1.36 -17.48 3.77
N VAL A 176 1.99 -16.91 4.80
CA VAL A 176 2.78 -17.68 5.79
C VAL A 176 1.89 -18.75 6.45
N LYS A 177 0.69 -18.37 6.90
CA LYS A 177 -0.28 -19.33 7.48
C LYS A 177 -0.62 -20.44 6.48
N CYS A 178 -0.85 -20.11 5.22
CA CYS A 178 -1.15 -21.06 4.15
C CYS A 178 0.03 -22.03 3.91
N LEU A 179 1.25 -21.52 3.76
CA LEU A 179 2.45 -22.31 3.57
C LEU A 179 2.69 -23.31 4.71
N LEU A 180 2.63 -22.84 5.95
CA LEU A 180 2.81 -23.69 7.12
C LEU A 180 1.72 -24.77 7.23
N SER A 181 0.46 -24.46 6.93
CA SER A 181 -0.64 -25.44 6.92
C SER A 181 -0.45 -26.52 5.86
N ALA A 182 0.22 -26.19 4.76
CA ALA A 182 0.59 -27.11 3.68
C ALA A 182 1.94 -27.83 3.91
N GLY A 183 2.53 -27.70 5.11
CA GLY A 183 3.79 -28.36 5.49
C GLY A 183 5.04 -27.74 4.87
N ARG A 184 4.95 -26.52 4.33
CA ARG A 184 6.11 -25.76 3.84
C ARG A 184 6.73 -24.94 4.95
N ARG A 185 8.05 -24.89 5.02
CA ARG A 185 8.81 -24.10 5.99
C ARG A 185 9.07 -22.70 5.45
N VAL A 186 9.01 -21.73 6.33
CA VAL A 186 9.37 -20.33 6.05
C VAL A 186 10.49 -19.96 7.04
N PRO A 187 11.66 -19.54 6.54
CA PRO A 187 12.01 -19.20 5.15
C PRO A 187 12.59 -20.34 4.31
N GLU A 188 12.88 -21.55 4.86
CA GLU A 188 13.75 -22.57 4.26
C GLU A 188 13.23 -23.10 2.92
N ASP A 189 11.91 -23.26 2.75
CA ASP A 189 11.30 -23.70 1.49
C ASP A 189 10.80 -22.50 0.66
N VAL A 190 10.26 -21.45 1.34
CA VAL A 190 9.79 -20.21 0.71
C VAL A 190 10.04 -19.03 1.64
N ALA A 191 10.91 -18.11 1.24
CA ALA A 191 11.11 -16.84 1.92
C ALA A 191 9.95 -15.88 1.62
N VAL A 192 9.52 -15.08 2.61
CA VAL A 192 8.41 -14.13 2.48
C VAL A 192 8.84 -12.76 2.97
N VAL A 193 8.64 -11.73 2.14
CA VAL A 193 8.90 -10.34 2.50
C VAL A 193 7.71 -9.45 2.19
N SER A 194 7.55 -8.35 2.90
CA SER A 194 6.37 -7.51 2.75
C SER A 194 6.59 -6.02 3.07
N PHE A 195 5.48 -5.27 3.17
CA PHE A 195 5.45 -3.85 3.48
C PHE A 195 4.56 -3.60 4.70
N ASP A 196 4.75 -2.46 5.31
CA ASP A 196 3.99 -1.78 6.36
C ASP A 196 4.52 -2.00 7.78
N ASN A 197 5.24 -3.08 8.07
CA ASN A 197 5.73 -3.46 9.40
C ASN A 197 4.64 -3.37 10.50
N SER A 198 3.44 -3.77 10.14
CA SER A 198 2.28 -3.76 11.02
C SER A 198 2.40 -4.82 12.14
N ASN A 199 1.48 -4.78 13.11
CA ASN A 199 1.42 -5.80 14.16
C ASN A 199 1.31 -7.22 13.59
N LEU A 200 0.72 -7.42 12.41
CA LEU A 200 0.60 -8.73 11.77
C LEU A 200 1.97 -9.34 11.45
N SER A 201 2.94 -8.52 11.08
CA SER A 201 4.30 -8.98 10.78
C SER A 201 5.05 -9.48 12.02
N TRP A 202 4.66 -9.04 13.22
CA TRP A 202 5.25 -9.46 14.49
C TRP A 202 4.55 -10.66 15.12
N ILE A 203 3.21 -10.75 15.01
CA ILE A 203 2.41 -11.83 15.62
C ILE A 203 2.25 -13.04 14.69
N SER A 204 2.78 -12.98 13.47
CA SER A 204 2.85 -14.14 12.57
C SER A 204 3.61 -15.29 13.22
N GLN A 205 3.24 -16.54 12.91
CA GLN A 205 3.96 -17.74 13.39
C GLN A 205 5.45 -17.72 13.04
N VAL A 206 5.80 -17.10 11.91
CA VAL A 206 7.16 -16.71 11.55
C VAL A 206 7.14 -15.19 11.39
N PRO A 207 7.87 -14.42 12.21
CA PRO A 207 7.93 -12.97 12.09
C PRO A 207 8.39 -12.52 10.71
N ILE A 208 7.59 -11.64 10.07
CA ILE A 208 7.72 -11.31 8.65
C ILE A 208 8.67 -10.13 8.45
N THR A 209 9.73 -10.32 7.66
CA THR A 209 10.61 -9.24 7.19
C THR A 209 9.78 -8.24 6.38
N SER A 210 9.83 -6.97 6.74
CA SER A 210 8.92 -5.96 6.19
C SER A 210 9.57 -4.59 6.10
N LEU A 211 9.08 -3.76 5.20
CA LEU A 211 9.44 -2.36 5.13
C LEU A 211 8.54 -1.53 6.04
N SER A 212 9.13 -0.58 6.77
CA SER A 212 8.47 0.30 7.74
C SER A 212 8.55 1.76 7.35
N TYR A 213 7.53 2.53 7.69
CA TYR A 213 7.54 3.99 7.69
C TYR A 213 7.19 4.56 9.08
N GLU A 214 7.25 3.72 10.14
CA GLU A 214 6.79 4.09 11.50
C GLU A 214 7.52 5.31 12.08
N ASP A 215 8.81 5.46 11.82
CA ASP A 215 9.58 6.63 12.24
C ASP A 215 9.10 7.93 11.59
N ARG A 216 8.31 7.83 10.52
CA ARG A 216 7.79 8.93 9.70
C ARG A 216 6.30 8.78 9.49
N ASN A 217 5.52 8.89 10.54
CA ASN A 217 4.07 8.72 10.51
C ASN A 217 3.40 9.54 9.40
N ILE A 218 3.10 8.89 8.27
CA ILE A 218 2.52 9.48 7.05
C ILE A 218 1.27 10.29 7.38
N GLY A 219 0.37 9.73 8.18
CA GLY A 219 -0.86 10.41 8.60
C GLY A 219 -0.61 11.68 9.41
N ARG A 220 0.43 11.68 10.25
CA ARG A 220 0.81 12.87 11.02
C ARG A 220 1.38 13.97 10.11
N ILE A 221 2.24 13.59 9.16
CA ILE A 221 2.84 14.53 8.19
C ILE A 221 1.74 15.11 7.29
N ALA A 222 0.83 14.27 6.79
CA ALA A 222 -0.28 14.73 5.97
C ALA A 222 -1.24 15.66 6.74
N ALA A 223 -1.53 15.33 8.00
CA ALA A 223 -2.33 16.21 8.87
C ALA A 223 -1.62 17.54 9.15
N GLN A 224 -0.28 17.55 9.32
CA GLN A 224 0.48 18.79 9.47
C GLN A 224 0.41 19.65 8.20
N LYS A 225 0.58 19.05 7.02
CA LYS A 225 0.44 19.77 5.74
C LYS A 225 -0.95 20.38 5.60
N LEU A 226 -2.01 19.67 5.98
CA LEU A 226 -3.36 20.23 5.96
C LEU A 226 -3.48 21.46 6.88
N VAL A 227 -2.96 21.39 8.11
CA VAL A 227 -2.93 22.55 9.03
C VAL A 227 -2.10 23.68 8.45
N ASP A 228 -0.95 23.40 7.85
CA ASP A 228 -0.09 24.42 7.23
C ASP A 228 -0.81 25.16 6.10
N ILE A 229 -1.59 24.44 5.26
CA ILE A 229 -2.42 25.07 4.23
C ILE A 229 -3.49 25.97 4.85
N LEU A 230 -4.17 25.50 5.88
CA LEU A 230 -5.22 26.27 6.57
C LEU A 230 -4.67 27.53 7.25
N ASP A 231 -3.41 27.51 7.67
CA ASP A 231 -2.68 28.66 8.21
C ASP A 231 -2.09 29.57 7.12
N GLY A 232 -2.33 29.29 5.83
CA GLY A 232 -1.84 30.07 4.70
C GLY A 232 -0.36 29.85 4.38
N ARG A 233 0.23 28.74 4.81
CA ARG A 233 1.61 28.37 4.51
C ARG A 233 1.69 27.56 3.22
N ASP A 234 2.76 27.75 2.45
CA ASP A 234 3.02 26.95 1.26
C ASP A 234 3.42 25.51 1.61
N VAL A 235 2.86 24.55 0.93
CA VAL A 235 3.20 23.13 1.07
C VAL A 235 3.46 22.48 -0.29
N SER A 236 4.16 21.37 -0.27
CA SER A 236 4.37 20.49 -1.43
C SER A 236 4.04 19.05 -1.08
N SER A 237 3.76 18.24 -2.09
CA SER A 237 3.66 16.77 -1.93
C SER A 237 5.00 16.20 -1.46
N GLU A 238 4.96 15.07 -0.74
CA GLU A 238 6.15 14.48 -0.14
C GLU A 238 6.15 12.96 -0.33
N VAL A 239 7.32 12.43 -0.70
CA VAL A 239 7.56 10.98 -0.81
C VAL A 239 8.58 10.60 0.25
N LEU A 240 8.19 9.64 1.11
CA LEU A 240 8.97 9.21 2.26
C LEU A 240 9.69 7.90 1.96
N PRO A 241 10.98 7.77 2.30
CA PRO A 241 11.70 6.51 2.16
C PRO A 241 11.19 5.47 3.17
N TRP A 242 11.37 4.20 2.83
CA TRP A 242 11.16 3.08 3.72
C TRP A 242 12.36 2.84 4.63
N THR A 243 12.11 2.17 5.76
CA THR A 243 13.12 1.58 6.63
C THR A 243 12.98 0.06 6.56
N PHE A 244 14.06 -0.65 6.25
CA PHE A 244 14.06 -2.11 6.15
C PHE A 244 14.14 -2.74 7.54
N ILE A 245 13.19 -3.62 7.87
CA ILE A 245 13.12 -4.34 9.16
C ILE A 245 13.21 -5.85 8.88
N GLN A 246 14.41 -6.38 9.02
CA GLN A 246 14.65 -7.82 8.89
C GLN A 246 14.09 -8.58 10.09
N LYS A 247 13.42 -9.70 9.79
CA LYS A 247 12.91 -10.67 10.77
C LYS A 247 13.21 -12.10 10.30
N GLU A 248 12.38 -13.08 10.68
CA GLU A 248 12.70 -14.51 10.53
C GLU A 248 12.23 -15.10 9.18
N SER A 249 11.35 -14.42 8.43
CA SER A 249 10.72 -14.98 7.22
C SER A 249 11.58 -14.90 5.95
N SER A 250 12.82 -14.36 6.05
CA SER A 250 13.70 -14.25 4.87
C SER A 250 15.16 -14.10 5.25
#